data_e047f5901bd28627f1f549eac451f91d
#
_entry.id   e047f5901bd28627f1f549eac451f91d
#
_cell.length_a   1.000
_cell.length_b   1.000
_cell.length_c   1.000
_cell.angle_alpha   90.00
_cell.angle_beta   90.00
_cell.angle_gamma   90.00
#
_symmetry.space_group_name_H-M   'P 1'
#
loop_
_entity.id
_entity.type
_entity.pdbx_description
1 polymer ?
#
loop_
_entity_poly.entity_id
_entity_poly.type
_entity_poly.pdbx_seq_one_letter_code
_entity_poly.pdbx_strand_id
1 'polypeptide(L)'
;MNLSGKNVILHDMCLRDGMHPKQHQISIEQMINISGALDDAGVPLIEVTHGDGLGGASLNYGFAAHTDEEYMMAVVNKVKKAKISALLLPGIGTVDHLRMAAGCGVTTIRVATHCTEANVSRQHINLSQQMGLDTVGFLMMAHMVTPEQLLEQ
;
A
#
# COMPACT_ATOMS: atom_id res chain seq x y z
N MET A 1 -17.45 5.74 20.79
CA MET A 1 -16.02 6.05 21.09
C MET A 1 -15.85 7.56 20.96
N ASN A 2 -15.28 8.24 21.97
CA ASN A 2 -15.01 9.68 21.86
C ASN A 2 -13.60 9.88 21.28
N LEU A 3 -13.49 10.50 20.10
CA LEU A 3 -12.22 10.78 19.41
C LEU A 3 -11.73 12.22 19.64
N SER A 4 -12.39 12.97 20.50
CA SER A 4 -11.96 14.35 20.81
C SER A 4 -10.55 14.38 21.38
N GLY A 5 -9.67 15.18 20.80
CA GLY A 5 -8.24 15.27 21.19
C GLY A 5 -7.35 14.14 20.68
N LYS A 6 -7.86 13.22 19.85
CA LYS A 6 -7.03 12.20 19.18
C LYS A 6 -6.50 12.73 17.85
N ASN A 7 -5.23 12.52 17.61
CA ASN A 7 -4.64 12.74 16.29
C ASN A 7 -4.97 11.53 15.39
N VAL A 8 -5.46 11.83 14.18
CA VAL A 8 -5.74 10.82 13.15
C VAL A 8 -4.86 11.12 11.95
N ILE A 9 -4.19 10.10 11.42
CA ILE A 9 -3.42 10.19 10.20
C ILE A 9 -4.29 9.60 9.07
N LEU A 10 -4.58 10.44 8.08
CA LEU A 10 -5.30 10.01 6.88
C LEU A 10 -4.34 9.27 5.94
N HIS A 11 -4.76 8.12 5.45
CA HIS A 11 -4.06 7.35 4.43
C HIS A 11 -4.98 7.16 3.23
N ASP A 12 -4.69 7.84 2.13
CA ASP A 12 -5.48 7.72 0.89
C ASP A 12 -5.06 6.48 0.10
N MET A 13 -6.03 5.75 -0.40
CA MET A 13 -5.86 4.50 -1.14
C MET A 13 -6.51 4.53 -2.52
N CYS A 14 -6.93 5.70 -3.02
CA CYS A 14 -7.61 5.78 -4.31
C CYS A 14 -6.71 5.38 -5.49
N LEU A 15 -5.39 5.53 -5.36
CA LEU A 15 -4.41 5.13 -6.37
C LEU A 15 -3.88 3.69 -6.19
N ARG A 16 -4.44 2.94 -5.26
CA ARG A 16 -4.24 1.49 -5.09
C ARG A 16 -5.58 0.76 -5.15
N ASP A 17 -6.44 0.91 -4.13
CA ASP A 17 -7.74 0.22 -4.05
C ASP A 17 -8.69 0.69 -5.15
N GLY A 18 -8.69 1.97 -5.48
CA GLY A 18 -9.45 2.56 -6.57
C GLY A 18 -9.06 2.06 -7.97
N MET A 19 -7.99 1.30 -8.09
CA MET A 19 -7.61 0.63 -9.34
C MET A 19 -8.61 -0.47 -9.74
N HIS A 20 -9.22 -1.17 -8.78
CA HIS A 20 -10.16 -2.27 -9.04
C HIS A 20 -11.36 -1.84 -9.91
N PRO A 21 -12.17 -0.81 -9.55
CA PRO A 21 -13.29 -0.39 -10.37
C PRO A 21 -12.86 0.22 -11.72
N LYS A 22 -11.59 0.55 -11.88
CA LYS A 22 -10.98 1.04 -13.13
C LYS A 22 -10.31 -0.08 -13.93
N GLN A 23 -10.47 -1.34 -13.52
CA GLN A 23 -9.83 -2.50 -14.16
C GLN A 23 -8.31 -2.29 -14.31
N HIS A 24 -7.70 -1.63 -13.33
CA HIS A 24 -6.28 -1.26 -13.29
C HIS A 24 -5.80 -0.36 -14.47
N GLN A 25 -6.74 0.30 -15.17
CA GLN A 25 -6.43 1.15 -16.33
C GLN A 25 -6.38 2.64 -15.93
N ILE A 26 -5.45 2.98 -15.04
CA ILE A 26 -5.13 4.38 -14.70
C ILE A 26 -3.83 4.78 -15.42
N SER A 27 -3.86 5.91 -16.14
CA SER A 27 -2.66 6.38 -16.83
C SER A 27 -1.66 7.05 -15.86
N ILE A 28 -0.40 7.15 -16.27
CA ILE A 28 0.64 7.90 -15.52
C ILE A 28 0.21 9.36 -15.29
N GLU A 29 -0.40 9.99 -16.26
CA GLU A 29 -0.91 11.37 -16.13
C GLU A 29 -1.98 11.47 -15.03
N GLN A 30 -2.91 10.52 -14.98
CA GLN A 30 -3.93 10.47 -13.92
C GLN A 30 -3.30 10.24 -12.55
N MET A 31 -2.31 9.33 -12.44
CA MET A 31 -1.56 9.11 -11.20
C MET A 31 -0.90 10.40 -10.70
N ILE A 32 -0.21 11.13 -11.59
CA ILE A 32 0.45 12.40 -11.28
C ILE A 32 -0.56 13.47 -10.84
N ASN A 33 -1.67 13.61 -11.56
CA ASN A 33 -2.67 14.64 -11.27
C ASN A 33 -3.38 14.37 -9.94
N ILE A 34 -3.79 13.14 -9.68
CA ILE A 34 -4.49 12.76 -8.46
C ILE A 34 -3.53 12.86 -7.25
N SER A 35 -2.34 12.29 -7.34
CA SER A 35 -1.36 12.34 -6.24
C SER A 35 -0.93 13.77 -5.92
N GLY A 36 -0.77 14.62 -6.95
CA GLY A 36 -0.47 16.03 -6.74
C GLY A 36 -1.60 16.78 -6.05
N ALA A 37 -2.85 16.52 -6.42
CA ALA A 37 -4.01 17.13 -5.76
C ALA A 37 -4.16 16.69 -4.29
N LEU A 38 -3.89 15.40 -4.00
CA LEU A 38 -3.87 14.87 -2.63
C LEU A 38 -2.76 15.52 -1.78
N ASP A 39 -1.56 15.66 -2.34
CA ASP A 39 -0.42 16.33 -1.68
C ASP A 39 -0.71 17.81 -1.40
N ASP A 40 -1.30 18.51 -2.37
CA ASP A 40 -1.71 19.91 -2.21
C ASP A 40 -2.80 20.08 -1.15
N ALA A 41 -3.72 19.11 -1.05
CA ALA A 41 -4.75 19.05 -0.02
C ALA A 41 -4.22 18.69 1.38
N GLY A 42 -2.94 18.30 1.48
CA GLY A 42 -2.28 17.96 2.75
C GLY A 42 -2.55 16.54 3.24
N VAL A 43 -2.90 15.61 2.35
CA VAL A 43 -3.01 14.19 2.68
C VAL A 43 -1.62 13.65 3.05
N PRO A 44 -1.40 13.09 4.24
CA PRO A 44 -0.05 12.76 4.71
C PRO A 44 0.50 11.45 4.16
N LEU A 45 -0.35 10.51 3.76
CA LEU A 45 0.02 9.23 3.15
C LEU A 45 -0.82 8.93 1.92
N ILE A 46 -0.17 8.52 0.83
CA ILE A 46 -0.80 8.14 -0.44
C ILE A 46 -0.29 6.75 -0.82
N GLU A 47 -1.20 5.79 -0.99
CA GLU A 47 -0.86 4.41 -1.37
C GLU A 47 -0.95 4.24 -2.88
N VAL A 48 0.11 3.71 -3.49
CA VAL A 48 0.25 3.56 -4.95
C VAL A 48 0.81 2.19 -5.27
N THR A 49 0.03 1.37 -5.96
CA THR A 49 0.42 0.09 -6.58
C THR A 49 -0.71 -0.39 -7.48
N HIS A 50 -0.56 -1.58 -8.07
CA HIS A 50 -1.71 -2.38 -8.53
C HIS A 50 -2.76 -2.54 -7.42
N GLY A 51 -4.04 -2.74 -7.76
CA GLY A 51 -5.13 -2.90 -6.78
C GLY A 51 -4.87 -4.01 -5.76
N ASP A 52 -4.27 -5.11 -6.18
CA ASP A 52 -3.88 -6.23 -5.31
C ASP A 52 -2.47 -6.07 -4.70
N GLY A 53 -1.90 -4.88 -4.74
CA GLY A 53 -0.59 -4.57 -4.20
C GLY A 53 0.56 -4.90 -5.16
N LEU A 54 1.77 -4.80 -4.62
CA LEU A 54 3.02 -5.05 -5.35
C LEU A 54 3.03 -6.43 -6.02
N GLY A 55 3.30 -6.45 -7.32
CA GLY A 55 3.32 -7.67 -8.13
C GLY A 55 1.94 -8.24 -8.45
N GLY A 56 0.87 -7.50 -8.19
CA GLY A 56 -0.51 -7.93 -8.44
C GLY A 56 -0.86 -8.11 -9.92
N ALA A 57 -0.18 -7.41 -10.81
CA ALA A 57 -0.42 -7.50 -12.27
C ALA A 57 -0.21 -8.93 -12.79
N SER A 58 -1.29 -9.63 -13.09
CA SER A 58 -1.26 -11.05 -13.46
C SER A 58 -2.53 -11.47 -14.22
N LEU A 59 -2.52 -12.69 -14.75
CA LEU A 59 -3.72 -13.29 -15.36
C LEU A 59 -4.89 -13.45 -14.37
N ASN A 60 -4.59 -13.64 -13.08
CA ASN A 60 -5.61 -13.84 -12.05
C ASN A 60 -6.25 -12.54 -11.60
N TYR A 61 -5.46 -11.46 -11.48
CA TYR A 61 -5.90 -10.19 -10.90
C TYR A 61 -6.06 -9.08 -11.93
N GLY A 62 -5.72 -9.33 -13.18
CA GLY A 62 -5.71 -8.36 -14.26
C GLY A 62 -4.36 -7.67 -14.42
N PHE A 63 -4.11 -7.13 -15.61
CA PHE A 63 -2.92 -6.34 -15.89
C PHE A 63 -3.23 -4.86 -15.79
N ALA A 64 -2.36 -4.11 -15.14
CA ALA A 64 -2.44 -2.66 -15.09
C ALA A 64 -1.96 -2.04 -16.43
N ALA A 65 -2.35 -0.78 -16.67
CA ALA A 65 -1.87 -0.03 -17.83
C ALA A 65 -0.36 0.22 -17.80
N HIS A 66 0.23 0.28 -16.59
CA HIS A 66 1.65 0.48 -16.36
C HIS A 66 2.13 -0.42 -15.21
N THR A 67 3.43 -0.58 -15.09
CA THR A 67 4.05 -1.34 -13.99
C THR A 67 3.96 -0.60 -12.65
N ASP A 68 4.04 -1.34 -11.54
CA ASP A 68 4.12 -0.73 -10.21
C ASP A 68 5.29 0.26 -10.09
N GLU A 69 6.44 -0.08 -10.70
CA GLU A 69 7.63 0.77 -10.72
C GLU A 69 7.35 2.11 -11.42
N GLU A 70 6.74 2.08 -12.62
CA GLU A 70 6.38 3.29 -13.37
C GLU A 70 5.41 4.18 -12.58
N TYR A 71 4.39 3.59 -11.94
CA TYR A 71 3.45 4.31 -11.10
C TYR A 71 4.13 4.96 -9.90
N MET A 72 4.91 4.20 -9.14
CA MET A 72 5.59 4.72 -7.94
C MET A 72 6.60 5.82 -8.29
N MET A 73 7.40 5.63 -9.34
CA MET A 73 8.36 6.65 -9.80
C MET A 73 7.66 7.93 -10.21
N ALA A 74 6.55 7.84 -10.94
CA ALA A 74 5.79 9.01 -11.36
C ALA A 74 5.23 9.81 -10.17
N VAL A 75 4.68 9.12 -9.17
CA VAL A 75 4.09 9.73 -7.98
C VAL A 75 5.17 10.30 -7.05
N VAL A 76 6.24 9.55 -6.76
CA VAL A 76 7.34 10.02 -5.90
C VAL A 76 8.00 11.28 -6.46
N ASN A 77 8.17 11.37 -7.78
CA ASN A 77 8.72 12.56 -8.41
C ASN A 77 7.78 13.78 -8.36
N LYS A 78 6.48 13.56 -8.22
CA LYS A 78 5.46 14.63 -8.19
C LYS A 78 5.20 15.15 -6.78
N VAL A 79 5.05 14.25 -5.82
CA VAL A 79 4.64 14.54 -4.43
C VAL A 79 5.79 15.18 -3.66
N LYS A 80 5.49 16.18 -2.82
CA LYS A 80 6.51 16.95 -2.08
C LYS A 80 6.40 16.82 -0.57
N LYS A 81 5.21 16.57 -0.05
CA LYS A 81 4.90 16.59 1.39
C LYS A 81 4.44 15.23 1.89
N ALA A 82 3.54 14.58 1.14
CA ALA A 82 3.02 13.28 1.52
C ALA A 82 4.09 12.19 1.42
N LYS A 83 4.01 11.21 2.31
CA LYS A 83 4.75 9.96 2.20
C LYS A 83 4.05 9.04 1.21
N ILE A 84 4.82 8.32 0.42
CA ILE A 84 4.26 7.31 -0.48
C ILE A 84 4.36 5.94 0.17
N SER A 85 3.25 5.22 0.12
CA SER A 85 3.14 3.86 0.62
C SER A 85 2.80 2.87 -0.49
N ALA A 86 3.11 1.60 -0.23
CA ALA A 86 2.73 0.49 -1.08
C ALA A 86 2.16 -0.67 -0.26
N LEU A 87 1.24 -1.40 -0.86
CA LEU A 87 0.67 -2.62 -0.28
C LEU A 87 1.47 -3.83 -0.76
N LEU A 88 1.75 -4.76 0.15
CA LEU A 88 2.34 -6.05 -0.17
C LEU A 88 1.52 -7.16 0.48
N LEU A 89 1.05 -8.12 -0.33
CA LEU A 89 0.44 -9.35 0.15
C LEU A 89 1.45 -10.49 -0.01
N PRO A 90 1.86 -11.17 1.08
CA PRO A 90 2.67 -12.37 0.97
C PRO A 90 2.03 -13.41 0.04
N GLY A 91 2.81 -13.93 -0.90
CA GLY A 91 2.31 -14.84 -1.95
C GLY A 91 1.96 -14.15 -3.28
N ILE A 92 1.71 -12.84 -3.29
CA ILE A 92 1.60 -12.00 -4.48
C ILE A 92 2.88 -11.17 -4.63
N GLY A 93 3.13 -10.29 -3.68
CA GLY A 93 4.37 -9.53 -3.60
C GLY A 93 5.55 -10.37 -3.10
N THR A 94 6.73 -10.11 -3.63
CA THR A 94 7.98 -10.78 -3.27
C THR A 94 8.96 -9.81 -2.59
N VAL A 95 10.07 -10.36 -2.09
CA VAL A 95 11.18 -9.55 -1.55
C VAL A 95 11.77 -8.61 -2.61
N ASP A 96 11.79 -9.03 -3.87
CA ASP A 96 12.31 -8.20 -4.95
C ASP A 96 11.37 -7.02 -5.27
N HIS A 97 10.06 -7.23 -5.19
CA HIS A 97 9.08 -6.13 -5.26
C HIS A 97 9.25 -5.14 -4.09
N LEU A 98 9.55 -5.63 -2.88
CA LEU A 98 9.82 -4.78 -1.73
C LEU A 98 11.09 -3.92 -1.94
N ARG A 99 12.17 -4.52 -2.46
CA ARG A 99 13.40 -3.80 -2.82
C ARG A 99 13.18 -2.76 -3.91
N MET A 100 12.41 -3.13 -4.93
CA MET A 100 12.04 -2.23 -6.02
C MET A 100 11.27 -1.02 -5.47
N ALA A 101 10.23 -1.23 -4.64
CA ALA A 101 9.46 -0.15 -4.04
C ALA A 101 10.33 0.80 -3.19
N ALA A 102 11.24 0.25 -2.37
CA ALA A 102 12.21 1.04 -1.61
C ALA A 102 13.13 1.86 -2.54
N GLY A 103 13.60 1.24 -3.62
CA GLY A 103 14.43 1.88 -4.65
C GLY A 103 13.71 3.01 -5.39
N CYS A 104 12.40 2.93 -5.56
CA CYS A 104 11.57 4.00 -6.12
C CYS A 104 11.35 5.19 -5.16
N GLY A 105 11.69 5.05 -3.87
CA GLY A 105 11.48 6.10 -2.87
C GLY A 105 10.18 5.95 -2.07
N VAL A 106 9.52 4.80 -2.12
CA VAL A 106 8.44 4.46 -1.19
C VAL A 106 9.00 4.43 0.22
N THR A 107 8.29 5.02 1.16
CA THR A 107 8.73 5.15 2.56
C THR A 107 7.95 4.30 3.54
N THR A 108 6.76 3.84 3.14
CA THR A 108 5.88 3.06 4.01
C THR A 108 5.39 1.81 3.28
N ILE A 109 5.50 0.66 3.93
CA ILE A 109 4.96 -0.61 3.41
C ILE A 109 3.86 -1.12 4.33
N ARG A 110 2.73 -1.49 3.75
CA ARG A 110 1.67 -2.22 4.43
C ARG A 110 1.73 -3.68 4.01
N VAL A 111 2.02 -4.55 4.98
CA VAL A 111 2.02 -6.01 4.75
C VAL A 111 0.66 -6.55 5.16
N ALA A 112 -0.12 -7.02 4.21
CA ALA A 112 -1.48 -7.49 4.42
C ALA A 112 -1.55 -9.01 4.45
N THR A 113 -2.23 -9.56 5.46
CA THR A 113 -2.56 -10.98 5.59
C THR A 113 -4.01 -11.14 6.03
N HIS A 114 -4.57 -12.32 5.85
CA HIS A 114 -5.85 -12.64 6.50
C HIS A 114 -5.70 -12.59 8.02
N CYS A 115 -6.78 -12.22 8.70
CA CYS A 115 -6.77 -12.06 10.18
C CYS A 115 -6.48 -13.34 10.96
N THR A 116 -6.47 -14.50 10.32
CA THR A 116 -6.10 -15.80 10.92
C THR A 116 -4.70 -16.28 10.54
N GLU A 117 -3.95 -15.47 9.79
CA GLU A 117 -2.67 -15.88 9.17
C GLU A 117 -1.59 -14.79 9.33
N ALA A 118 -1.62 -14.06 10.45
CA ALA A 118 -0.68 -12.95 10.66
C ALA A 118 0.80 -13.38 10.66
N ASN A 119 1.07 -14.61 11.09
CA ASN A 119 2.42 -15.18 11.11
C ASN A 119 3.09 -15.21 9.73
N VAL A 120 2.31 -15.27 8.64
CA VAL A 120 2.82 -15.24 7.26
C VAL A 120 3.48 -13.89 6.92
N SER A 121 3.06 -12.80 7.56
CA SER A 121 3.62 -11.46 7.35
C SER A 121 5.03 -11.27 7.92
N ARG A 122 5.46 -12.09 8.88
CA ARG A 122 6.68 -11.89 9.68
C ARG A 122 7.93 -11.62 8.84
N GLN A 123 8.15 -12.42 7.79
CA GLN A 123 9.33 -12.27 6.94
C GLN A 123 9.34 -10.90 6.25
N HIS A 124 8.24 -10.50 5.64
CA HIS A 124 8.13 -9.23 4.90
C HIS A 124 8.19 -8.02 5.83
N ILE A 125 7.58 -8.10 7.01
CA ILE A 125 7.68 -7.05 8.04
C ILE A 125 9.14 -6.86 8.47
N ASN A 126 9.84 -7.94 8.82
CA ASN A 126 11.22 -7.87 9.25
C ASN A 126 12.13 -7.29 8.16
N LEU A 127 11.97 -7.73 6.91
CA LEU A 127 12.76 -7.23 5.79
C LEU A 127 12.47 -5.76 5.50
N SER A 128 11.21 -5.35 5.52
CA SER A 128 10.81 -3.96 5.33
C SER A 128 11.45 -3.04 6.39
N GLN A 129 11.41 -3.46 7.66
CA GLN A 129 12.05 -2.73 8.75
C GLN A 129 13.58 -2.67 8.60
N GLN A 130 14.23 -3.77 8.18
CA GLN A 130 15.67 -3.80 7.91
C GLN A 130 16.08 -2.86 6.77
N MET A 131 15.18 -2.59 5.83
CA MET A 131 15.37 -1.61 4.76
C MET A 131 15.12 -0.17 5.22
N GLY A 132 14.75 0.05 6.50
CA GLY A 132 14.47 1.36 7.06
C GLY A 132 13.09 1.93 6.68
N LEU A 133 12.18 1.08 6.17
CA LEU A 133 10.83 1.49 5.80
C LEU A 133 9.92 1.52 7.03
N ASP A 134 9.03 2.49 7.06
CA ASP A 134 7.89 2.51 7.97
C ASP A 134 6.97 1.33 7.62
N THR A 135 6.68 0.47 8.58
CA THR A 135 6.06 -0.83 8.29
C THR A 135 4.79 -1.03 9.10
N VAL A 136 3.71 -1.34 8.41
CA VAL A 136 2.38 -1.57 8.99
C VAL A 136 1.95 -3.01 8.71
N GLY A 137 1.62 -3.77 9.75
CA GLY A 137 0.86 -5.03 9.63
C GLY A 137 -0.62 -4.71 9.42
N PHE A 138 -1.23 -5.32 8.41
CA PHE A 138 -2.63 -5.12 8.08
C PHE A 138 -3.38 -6.45 8.10
N LEU A 139 -4.26 -6.63 9.08
CA LEU A 139 -5.10 -7.83 9.20
C LEU A 139 -6.42 -7.62 8.44
N MET A 140 -6.51 -8.23 7.27
CA MET A 140 -7.71 -8.21 6.45
C MET A 140 -8.82 -9.06 7.08
N MET A 141 -10.09 -8.69 6.83
CA MET A 141 -11.26 -9.43 7.29
C MET A 141 -11.35 -9.59 8.83
N ALA A 142 -10.82 -8.63 9.58
CA ALA A 142 -10.76 -8.68 11.05
C ALA A 142 -12.12 -8.90 11.73
N HIS A 143 -13.23 -8.58 11.06
CA HIS A 143 -14.61 -8.83 11.54
C HIS A 143 -15.01 -10.32 11.56
N MET A 144 -14.22 -11.20 10.94
CA MET A 144 -14.52 -12.65 10.88
C MET A 144 -14.08 -13.41 12.12
N VAL A 145 -13.33 -12.79 13.02
CA VAL A 145 -12.80 -13.40 14.22
C VAL A 145 -13.22 -12.60 15.47
N THR A 146 -13.15 -13.24 16.66
CA THR A 146 -13.41 -12.53 17.90
C THR A 146 -12.25 -11.59 18.26
N PRO A 147 -12.48 -10.58 19.14
CA PRO A 147 -11.40 -9.71 19.61
C PRO A 147 -10.24 -10.48 20.26
N GLU A 148 -10.54 -11.58 20.98
CA GLU A 148 -9.53 -12.43 21.62
C GLU A 148 -8.66 -13.15 20.59
N GLN A 149 -9.29 -13.72 19.56
CA GLN A 149 -8.57 -14.35 18.44
C GLN A 149 -7.73 -13.34 17.65
N LEU A 150 -8.25 -12.12 17.45
CA LEU A 150 -7.51 -11.07 16.77
C LEU A 150 -6.28 -10.61 17.58
N LEU A 151 -6.40 -10.60 18.92
CA LEU A 151 -5.29 -10.26 19.80
C LEU A 151 -4.15 -11.29 19.74
N GLU A 152 -4.47 -12.57 19.53
CA GLU A 152 -3.47 -13.63 19.38
C GLU A 152 -2.64 -13.50 18.09
N GLN A 153 -3.23 -12.91 17.05
CA GLN A 153 -2.57 -12.69 15.77
C GLN A 153 -1.66 -11.47 15.80
#